data_7de27838d98c2c90d9f38db01260a14a
#
_entry.id   7de27838d98c2c90d9f38db01260a14a
#
_cell.length_a   1.000
_cell.length_b   1.000
_cell.length_c   1.000
_cell.angle_alpha   90.00
_cell.angle_beta   90.00
_cell.angle_gamma   90.00
#
_symmetry.space_group_name_H-M   'P 1'
#
loop_
_entity.id
_entity.type
_entity.pdbx_description
1 polymer ?
#
loop_
_entity_poly.entity_id
_entity_poly.type
_entity_poly.pdbx_seq_one_letter_code
_entity_poly.pdbx_strand_id
1 'polypeptide(L)'
;MHKYKCIFIHIPKNAGSSVMKALGDSGGRFHVESGYYNEVNDYFYKKYHRFAIVRHPLERLFSAYKYSLQGGNGSQSDKLLADKIKSNSHDFASFVDALLDMHFIMQHKLFKPQYLFVCKSDLALNIDTVLHFEKLADQWPAFAKKHNLPHSLEFINRSEKVSLPILTSAQYKKINQLYYFDFELFGYTPIDVN
;
A
#
# COMPACT_ATOMS: atom_id res chain seq x y z
N MET A 1 9.53 9.58 -14.21
CA MET A 1 9.22 10.63 -13.22
C MET A 1 10.08 11.90 -13.32
N HIS A 2 11.17 11.89 -14.10
CA HIS A 2 12.01 13.10 -14.33
C HIS A 2 11.24 14.31 -14.88
N LYS A 3 10.29 14.08 -15.80
CA LYS A 3 9.41 15.12 -16.35
C LYS A 3 8.75 15.98 -15.28
N TYR A 4 8.31 15.35 -14.19
CA TYR A 4 7.56 16.02 -13.12
C TYR A 4 8.42 16.35 -11.89
N LYS A 5 9.70 16.02 -11.91
CA LYS A 5 10.63 16.16 -10.76
C LYS A 5 10.05 15.59 -9.46
N CYS A 6 9.40 14.43 -9.54
CA CYS A 6 8.84 13.73 -8.41
C CYS A 6 9.27 12.26 -8.38
N ILE A 7 9.22 11.67 -7.20
CA ILE A 7 9.42 10.24 -6.93
C ILE A 7 8.17 9.73 -6.23
N PHE A 8 7.46 8.82 -6.88
CA PHE A 8 6.32 8.13 -6.28
C PHE A 8 6.79 6.83 -5.63
N ILE A 9 6.66 6.75 -4.29
CA ILE A 9 6.93 5.52 -3.55
C ILE A 9 5.67 4.66 -3.64
N HIS A 10 5.74 3.62 -4.47
CA HIS A 10 4.58 2.80 -4.81
C HIS A 10 4.33 1.72 -3.75
N ILE A 11 3.52 2.02 -2.75
CA ILE A 11 3.01 1.04 -1.78
C ILE A 11 1.93 0.18 -2.45
N PRO A 12 2.00 -1.17 -2.38
CA PRO A 12 0.99 -2.03 -2.98
C PRO A 12 -0.43 -1.76 -2.49
N LYS A 13 -1.40 -1.84 -3.39
CA LYS A 13 -2.85 -1.76 -3.11
C LYS A 13 -3.37 -0.36 -2.71
N ASN A 14 -2.60 0.70 -3.01
CA ASN A 14 -2.89 2.10 -2.70
C ASN A 14 -3.00 2.96 -3.98
N ALA A 15 -3.81 2.56 -4.93
CA ALA A 15 -4.04 3.26 -6.22
C ALA A 15 -2.80 3.48 -7.10
N GLY A 16 -1.70 2.75 -6.86
CA GLY A 16 -0.45 2.95 -7.60
C GLY A 16 -0.58 2.82 -9.11
N SER A 17 -1.42 1.90 -9.62
CA SER A 17 -1.66 1.74 -11.06
C SER A 17 -2.29 3.01 -11.68
N SER A 18 -3.19 3.69 -10.96
CA SER A 18 -3.81 4.93 -11.41
C SER A 18 -2.80 6.07 -11.46
N VAL A 19 -1.93 6.17 -10.45
CA VAL A 19 -0.85 7.17 -10.40
C VAL A 19 0.16 6.93 -11.49
N MET A 20 0.65 5.70 -11.67
CA MET A 20 1.62 5.34 -12.70
C MET A 20 1.08 5.66 -14.10
N LYS A 21 -0.18 5.31 -14.39
CA LYS A 21 -0.83 5.66 -15.66
C LYS A 21 -0.91 7.18 -15.85
N ALA A 22 -1.33 7.93 -14.84
CA ALA A 22 -1.43 9.39 -14.91
C ALA A 22 -0.05 10.03 -15.15
N LEU A 23 1.01 9.50 -14.56
CA LEU A 23 2.38 9.98 -14.77
C LEU A 23 2.98 9.53 -16.13
N GLY A 24 2.27 8.72 -16.91
CA GLY A 24 2.76 8.17 -18.17
C GLY A 24 3.92 7.20 -17.97
N ASP A 25 4.02 6.60 -16.79
CA ASP A 25 5.04 5.63 -16.46
C ASP A 25 4.52 4.21 -16.76
N SER A 26 5.05 3.63 -17.85
CA SER A 26 4.79 2.25 -18.27
C SER A 26 5.82 1.27 -17.72
N GLY A 27 6.77 1.74 -16.91
CA GLY A 27 7.79 0.92 -16.27
C GLY A 27 7.20 -0.10 -15.29
N GLY A 28 8.01 -1.08 -14.88
CA GLY A 28 7.60 -2.13 -13.96
C GLY A 28 7.07 -1.58 -12.63
N ARG A 29 6.19 -2.34 -12.00
CA ARG A 29 5.68 -2.01 -10.67
C ARG A 29 6.72 -2.35 -9.60
N PHE A 30 7.67 -1.45 -9.38
CA PHE A 30 8.67 -1.61 -8.34
C PHE A 30 8.07 -1.18 -6.99
N HIS A 31 7.80 -2.16 -6.14
CA HIS A 31 7.39 -1.93 -4.75
C HIS A 31 8.66 -1.96 -3.88
N VAL A 32 9.39 -0.86 -3.91
CA VAL A 32 10.64 -0.70 -3.13
C VAL A 32 10.50 0.42 -2.12
N GLU A 33 11.28 0.35 -1.06
CA GLU A 33 11.32 1.32 0.02
C GLU A 33 11.92 2.64 -0.45
N SER A 34 11.59 3.72 0.21
CA SER A 34 12.09 5.06 -0.14
C SER A 34 13.62 5.15 -0.09
N GLY A 35 14.26 4.43 0.84
CA GLY A 35 15.71 4.36 0.96
C GLY A 35 16.41 3.84 -0.30
N TYR A 36 15.81 2.89 -1.00
CA TYR A 36 16.34 2.34 -2.24
C TYR A 36 16.55 3.42 -3.32
N TYR A 37 15.61 4.36 -3.45
CA TYR A 37 15.77 5.47 -4.40
C TYR A 37 16.93 6.39 -4.05
N ASN A 38 17.20 6.58 -2.76
CA ASN A 38 18.35 7.34 -2.28
C ASN A 38 19.66 6.63 -2.60
N GLU A 39 19.74 5.32 -2.42
CA GLU A 39 20.91 4.51 -2.75
C GLU A 39 21.21 4.49 -4.24
N VAL A 40 20.17 4.40 -5.08
CA VAL A 40 20.34 4.39 -6.54
C VAL A 40 20.76 5.75 -7.07
N ASN A 41 20.22 6.84 -6.59
CA ASN A 41 20.60 8.19 -7.01
C ASN A 41 20.20 9.24 -5.96
N ASP A 42 21.14 9.58 -5.08
CA ASP A 42 20.94 10.50 -3.97
C ASP A 42 20.68 11.95 -4.43
N TYR A 43 21.29 12.36 -5.56
CA TYR A 43 21.07 13.69 -6.12
C TYR A 43 19.61 13.92 -6.50
N PHE A 44 19.00 13.01 -7.29
CA PHE A 44 17.60 13.15 -7.65
C PHE A 44 16.67 12.88 -6.47
N TYR A 45 17.05 12.00 -5.56
CA TYR A 45 16.30 11.73 -4.34
C TYR A 45 16.17 12.98 -3.46
N LYS A 46 17.23 13.74 -3.30
CA LYS A 46 17.23 15.01 -2.55
C LYS A 46 16.54 16.17 -3.28
N LYS A 47 16.58 16.15 -4.63
CA LYS A 47 16.07 17.26 -5.46
C LYS A 47 14.60 17.12 -5.84
N TYR A 48 14.10 15.90 -5.95
CA TYR A 48 12.72 15.64 -6.40
C TYR A 48 11.78 15.50 -5.20
N HIS A 49 10.55 15.94 -5.42
CA HIS A 49 9.50 15.79 -4.42
C HIS A 49 9.07 14.32 -4.31
N ARG A 50 9.12 13.78 -3.10
CA ARG A 50 8.84 12.37 -2.81
C ARG A 50 7.45 12.26 -2.19
N PHE A 51 6.62 11.37 -2.70
CA PHE A 51 5.29 11.17 -2.18
C PHE A 51 4.85 9.71 -2.23
N ALA A 52 3.92 9.36 -1.37
CA ALA A 52 3.25 8.07 -1.36
C ALA A 52 1.76 8.25 -1.11
N ILE A 53 1.00 7.20 -1.42
CA ILE A 53 -0.40 7.08 -1.03
C ILE A 53 -0.48 5.97 0.00
N VAL A 54 -1.09 6.25 1.15
CA VAL A 54 -1.41 5.27 2.19
C VAL A 54 -2.91 4.95 2.17
N ARG A 55 -3.27 3.83 2.76
CA ARG A 55 -4.67 3.38 2.86
C ARG A 55 -4.91 2.81 4.25
N HIS A 56 -6.17 2.84 4.71
CA HIS A 56 -6.57 2.21 5.97
C HIS A 56 -6.03 0.76 6.04
N PRO A 57 -5.29 0.38 7.09
CA PRO A 57 -4.54 -0.88 7.12
C PRO A 57 -5.40 -2.11 6.86
N LEU A 58 -6.58 -2.21 7.48
CA LEU A 58 -7.51 -3.34 7.24
C LEU A 58 -8.02 -3.38 5.80
N GLU A 59 -8.40 -2.23 5.24
CA GLU A 59 -8.89 -2.19 3.85
C GLU A 59 -7.81 -2.57 2.84
N ARG A 60 -6.57 -2.11 3.10
CA ARG A 60 -5.42 -2.48 2.30
C ARG A 60 -5.11 -3.97 2.41
N LEU A 61 -5.12 -4.51 3.63
CA LEU A 61 -4.92 -5.94 3.91
C LEU A 61 -5.96 -6.80 3.17
N PHE A 62 -7.24 -6.44 3.26
CA PHE A 62 -8.30 -7.15 2.56
C PHE A 62 -8.16 -7.06 1.03
N SER A 63 -7.78 -5.88 0.52
CA SER A 63 -7.48 -5.70 -0.91
C SER A 63 -6.29 -6.56 -1.36
N ALA A 64 -5.26 -6.69 -0.54
CA ALA A 64 -4.11 -7.56 -0.82
C ALA A 64 -4.50 -9.04 -0.83
N TYR A 65 -5.29 -9.48 0.14
CA TYR A 65 -5.84 -10.82 0.22
C TYR A 65 -6.65 -11.20 -1.04
N LYS A 66 -7.63 -10.37 -1.41
CA LYS A 66 -8.44 -10.60 -2.62
C LYS A 66 -7.60 -10.68 -3.89
N TYR A 67 -6.64 -9.76 -4.02
CA TYR A 67 -5.75 -9.73 -5.17
C TYR A 67 -4.86 -10.98 -5.23
N SER A 68 -4.36 -11.46 -4.09
CA SER A 68 -3.57 -12.68 -4.02
C SER A 68 -4.37 -13.91 -4.40
N LEU A 69 -5.64 -14.04 -3.94
CA LEU A 69 -6.54 -15.13 -4.32
C LEU A 69 -6.80 -15.20 -5.83
N GLN A 70 -6.79 -14.06 -6.51
CA GLN A 70 -6.95 -13.97 -7.97
C GLN A 70 -5.66 -14.31 -8.74
N GLY A 71 -4.57 -14.66 -8.05
CA GLY A 71 -3.28 -14.96 -8.65
C GLY A 71 -2.44 -13.72 -9.01
N GLY A 72 -2.74 -12.57 -8.42
CA GLY A 72 -1.94 -11.35 -8.56
C GLY A 72 -1.77 -10.89 -10.00
N ASN A 73 -0.54 -10.72 -10.45
CA ASN A 73 -0.17 -10.42 -11.85
C ASN A 73 0.07 -11.69 -12.68
N GLY A 74 -0.18 -12.88 -12.12
CA GLY A 74 0.02 -14.17 -12.81
C GLY A 74 1.45 -14.68 -12.81
N SER A 75 2.36 -14.04 -12.07
CA SER A 75 3.72 -14.56 -11.90
C SER A 75 3.73 -15.89 -11.13
N GLN A 76 4.81 -16.65 -11.24
CA GLN A 76 4.95 -17.92 -10.50
C GLN A 76 4.86 -17.68 -8.97
N SER A 77 5.47 -16.61 -8.46
CA SER A 77 5.39 -16.25 -7.04
C SER A 77 3.96 -15.87 -6.61
N ASP A 78 3.20 -15.19 -7.47
CA ASP A 78 1.81 -14.84 -7.19
C ASP A 78 0.91 -16.09 -7.13
N LYS A 79 1.15 -17.06 -8.04
CA LYS A 79 0.43 -18.34 -8.04
C LYS A 79 0.73 -19.15 -6.79
N LEU A 80 2.00 -19.29 -6.40
CA LEU A 80 2.41 -19.97 -5.18
C LEU A 80 1.79 -19.34 -3.92
N LEU A 81 1.71 -18.00 -3.88
CA LEU A 81 1.06 -17.28 -2.78
C LEU A 81 -0.45 -17.55 -2.78
N ALA A 82 -1.10 -17.54 -3.94
CA ALA A 82 -2.52 -17.88 -4.05
C ALA A 82 -2.81 -19.30 -3.55
N ASP A 83 -1.99 -20.28 -3.96
CA ASP A 83 -2.13 -21.68 -3.55
C ASP A 83 -1.90 -21.84 -2.05
N LYS A 84 -0.88 -21.17 -1.49
CA LYS A 84 -0.62 -21.15 -0.04
C LYS A 84 -1.83 -20.63 0.73
N ILE A 85 -2.44 -19.53 0.28
CA ILE A 85 -3.62 -18.95 0.94
C ILE A 85 -4.81 -19.92 0.83
N LYS A 86 -5.12 -20.43 -0.36
CA LYS A 86 -6.25 -21.34 -0.62
C LYS A 86 -6.15 -22.66 0.14
N SER A 87 -4.93 -23.19 0.30
CA SER A 87 -4.71 -24.45 1.02
C SER A 87 -4.81 -24.33 2.53
N ASN A 88 -4.68 -23.13 3.09
CA ASN A 88 -4.65 -22.91 4.54
C ASN A 88 -5.82 -22.07 5.05
N SER A 89 -6.67 -21.53 4.17
CA SER A 89 -7.81 -20.70 4.56
C SER A 89 -8.93 -20.79 3.52
N HIS A 90 -10.17 -20.67 3.98
CA HIS A 90 -11.36 -20.72 3.13
C HIS A 90 -12.01 -19.34 2.96
N ASP A 91 -11.70 -18.41 3.86
CA ASP A 91 -12.16 -17.02 3.83
C ASP A 91 -11.12 -16.08 4.45
N PHE A 92 -11.45 -14.77 4.53
CA PHE A 92 -10.53 -13.79 5.10
C PHE A 92 -10.33 -13.94 6.61
N ALA A 93 -11.36 -14.37 7.35
CA ALA A 93 -11.26 -14.56 8.78
C ALA A 93 -10.29 -15.72 9.10
N SER A 94 -10.46 -16.87 8.44
CA SER A 94 -9.55 -18.00 8.57
C SER A 94 -8.13 -17.71 8.06
N PHE A 95 -7.97 -16.85 7.03
CA PHE A 95 -6.67 -16.34 6.61
C PHE A 95 -5.97 -15.54 7.73
N VAL A 96 -6.71 -14.67 8.40
CA VAL A 96 -6.18 -13.89 9.54
C VAL A 96 -5.71 -14.81 10.66
N ASP A 97 -6.46 -15.88 10.95
CA ASP A 97 -6.09 -16.82 12.01
C ASP A 97 -4.89 -17.68 11.65
N ALA A 98 -4.93 -18.31 10.47
CA ALA A 98 -4.01 -19.37 10.09
C ALA A 98 -2.67 -18.88 9.53
N LEU A 99 -2.66 -17.76 8.81
CA LEU A 99 -1.49 -17.32 8.04
C LEU A 99 -0.95 -15.94 8.42
N LEU A 100 -1.82 -15.03 8.86
CA LEU A 100 -1.42 -13.64 9.07
C LEU A 100 -0.61 -13.51 10.37
N ASP A 101 0.71 -13.44 10.24
CA ASP A 101 1.64 -13.16 11.32
C ASP A 101 2.77 -12.24 10.84
N MET A 102 3.68 -11.86 11.73
CA MET A 102 4.81 -10.99 11.41
C MET A 102 5.69 -11.60 10.31
N HIS A 103 5.93 -12.90 10.34
CA HIS A 103 6.75 -13.58 9.35
C HIS A 103 6.09 -13.51 7.96
N PHE A 104 4.79 -13.83 7.87
CA PHE A 104 4.04 -13.78 6.63
C PHE A 104 4.04 -12.36 6.01
N ILE A 105 3.72 -11.33 6.80
CA ILE A 105 3.64 -9.96 6.27
C ILE A 105 5.00 -9.42 5.83
N MET A 106 6.10 -9.86 6.46
CA MET A 106 7.45 -9.46 6.07
C MET A 106 7.95 -10.18 4.81
N GLN A 107 7.53 -11.42 4.58
CA GLN A 107 7.89 -12.18 3.39
C GLN A 107 7.16 -11.71 2.12
N HIS A 108 5.95 -11.18 2.26
CA HIS A 108 5.09 -10.88 1.12
C HIS A 108 4.85 -9.38 0.98
N LYS A 109 5.48 -8.74 -0.01
CA LYS A 109 5.40 -7.27 -0.24
C LYS A 109 3.97 -6.70 -0.29
N LEU A 110 2.99 -7.49 -0.74
CA LEU A 110 1.58 -7.09 -0.77
C LEU A 110 1.02 -6.84 0.64
N PHE A 111 1.53 -7.54 1.63
CA PHE A 111 1.07 -7.52 3.02
C PHE A 111 1.98 -6.70 3.94
N LYS A 112 3.19 -6.35 3.48
CA LYS A 112 4.18 -5.61 4.27
C LYS A 112 3.60 -4.29 4.79
N PRO A 113 3.80 -3.90 6.05
CA PRO A 113 3.34 -2.63 6.60
C PRO A 113 3.81 -1.43 5.77
N GLN A 114 2.94 -0.43 5.65
CA GLN A 114 3.15 0.73 4.76
C GLN A 114 4.29 1.62 5.23
N TYR A 115 4.43 1.78 6.55
CA TYR A 115 5.49 2.60 7.12
C TYR A 115 6.88 2.16 6.68
N LEU A 116 7.09 0.86 6.47
CA LEU A 116 8.36 0.31 6.01
C LEU A 116 8.77 0.78 4.61
N PHE A 117 7.82 1.24 3.81
CA PHE A 117 8.13 1.80 2.49
C PHE A 117 8.56 3.27 2.55
N VAL A 118 8.13 4.01 3.58
CA VAL A 118 8.22 5.49 3.58
C VAL A 118 8.91 6.08 4.80
N CYS A 119 9.25 5.27 5.80
CA CYS A 119 9.96 5.72 6.99
C CYS A 119 11.40 5.23 7.01
N LYS A 120 12.22 5.91 7.79
CA LYS A 120 13.55 5.46 8.20
C LYS A 120 13.46 4.49 9.39
N SER A 121 14.59 3.96 9.82
CA SER A 121 14.67 3.07 10.98
C SER A 121 14.25 3.72 12.31
N ASP A 122 14.34 5.04 12.41
CA ASP A 122 13.88 5.83 13.56
C ASP A 122 12.39 6.23 13.48
N LEU A 123 11.65 5.64 12.54
CA LEU A 123 10.24 5.91 12.22
C LEU A 123 9.96 7.31 11.64
N ALA A 124 10.97 8.15 11.43
CA ALA A 124 10.79 9.43 10.76
C ALA A 124 10.42 9.22 9.28
N LEU A 125 9.48 10.02 8.78
CA LEU A 125 9.11 10.00 7.36
C LEU A 125 10.33 10.32 6.49
N ASN A 126 10.58 9.48 5.49
CA ASN A 126 11.64 9.64 4.50
C ASN A 126 11.09 10.13 3.15
N ILE A 127 9.92 10.77 3.16
CA ILE A 127 9.23 11.36 2.01
C ILE A 127 8.62 12.71 2.40
N ASP A 128 8.23 13.50 1.40
CA ASP A 128 7.79 14.88 1.61
C ASP A 128 6.27 15.01 1.75
N THR A 129 5.49 14.09 1.15
CA THR A 129 4.02 14.12 1.22
C THR A 129 3.42 12.72 1.31
N VAL A 130 2.49 12.55 2.22
CA VAL A 130 1.62 11.38 2.33
C VAL A 130 0.21 11.80 1.90
N LEU A 131 -0.36 11.09 0.92
CA LEU A 131 -1.76 11.22 0.52
C LEU A 131 -2.55 10.02 1.03
N HIS A 132 -3.82 10.22 1.34
CA HIS A 132 -4.70 9.16 1.84
C HIS A 132 -5.60 8.64 0.71
N PHE A 133 -5.65 7.34 0.53
CA PHE A 133 -6.46 6.69 -0.50
C PHE A 133 -7.94 7.09 -0.41
N GLU A 134 -8.47 7.16 0.80
CA GLU A 134 -9.86 7.48 1.10
C GLU A 134 -10.22 8.93 0.75
N LYS A 135 -9.23 9.82 0.78
CA LYS A 135 -9.36 11.26 0.48
C LYS A 135 -8.69 11.63 -0.85
N LEU A 136 -8.30 10.64 -1.65
CA LEU A 136 -7.47 10.88 -2.84
C LEU A 136 -8.19 11.72 -3.90
N ALA A 137 -9.50 11.57 -4.03
CA ALA A 137 -10.30 12.38 -4.96
C ALA A 137 -10.24 13.88 -4.64
N ASP A 138 -10.18 14.21 -3.35
CA ASP A 138 -10.13 15.60 -2.88
C ASP A 138 -8.68 16.12 -2.82
N GLN A 139 -7.74 15.28 -2.38
CA GLN A 139 -6.35 15.67 -2.18
C GLN A 139 -5.56 15.76 -3.49
N TRP A 140 -5.85 14.88 -4.46
CA TRP A 140 -5.06 14.78 -5.69
C TRP A 140 -5.09 16.05 -6.55
N PRO A 141 -6.23 16.72 -6.81
CA PRO A 141 -6.24 17.91 -7.67
C PRO A 141 -5.34 19.04 -7.15
N ALA A 142 -5.38 19.31 -5.85
CA ALA A 142 -4.54 20.33 -5.22
C ALA A 142 -3.06 19.94 -5.25
N PHE A 143 -2.75 18.68 -4.92
CA PHE A 143 -1.40 18.13 -4.98
C PHE A 143 -0.85 18.16 -6.41
N ALA A 144 -1.62 17.69 -7.38
CA ALA A 144 -1.24 17.67 -8.78
C ALA A 144 -0.95 19.09 -9.33
N LYS A 145 -1.80 20.07 -9.00
CA LYS A 145 -1.60 21.47 -9.38
C LYS A 145 -0.28 22.00 -8.81
N LYS A 146 -0.01 21.75 -7.52
CA LYS A 146 1.21 22.22 -6.84
C LYS A 146 2.49 21.67 -7.46
N HIS A 147 2.46 20.43 -7.95
CA HIS A 147 3.64 19.72 -8.46
C HIS A 147 3.64 19.54 -9.99
N ASN A 148 2.77 20.25 -10.71
CA ASN A 148 2.62 20.16 -12.17
C ASN A 148 2.38 18.73 -12.67
N LEU A 149 1.63 17.94 -11.92
CA LEU A 149 1.23 16.59 -12.28
C LEU A 149 -0.10 16.62 -13.08
N PRO A 150 -0.47 15.53 -13.76
CA PRO A 150 -1.79 15.40 -14.38
C PRO A 150 -2.92 15.55 -13.37
N HIS A 151 -3.90 16.41 -13.67
CA HIS A 151 -4.95 16.78 -12.72
C HIS A 151 -5.93 15.65 -12.42
N SER A 152 -6.13 14.69 -13.34
CA SER A 152 -7.06 13.59 -13.17
C SER A 152 -6.34 12.28 -12.93
N LEU A 153 -6.82 11.51 -11.96
CA LEU A 153 -6.52 10.08 -11.84
C LEU A 153 -7.69 9.30 -12.45
N GLU A 154 -7.44 8.57 -13.52
CA GLU A 154 -8.37 7.52 -13.90
C GLU A 154 -8.29 6.43 -12.84
N PHE A 155 -9.36 6.26 -12.07
CA PHE A 155 -9.43 5.14 -11.13
C PHE A 155 -9.56 3.82 -11.90
N ILE A 156 -8.41 3.25 -12.25
CA ILE A 156 -8.30 1.90 -12.78
C ILE A 156 -8.59 0.97 -11.61
N ASN A 157 -9.58 0.11 -11.72
CA ASN A 157 -10.01 -0.81 -10.67
C ASN A 157 -10.63 -0.07 -9.46
N ARG A 158 -11.71 0.68 -9.66
CA ARG A 158 -12.69 0.84 -8.59
C ARG A 158 -13.15 -0.57 -8.25
N SER A 159 -12.51 -1.20 -7.25
CA SER A 159 -13.20 -2.27 -6.55
C SER A 159 -14.51 -1.63 -6.06
N GLU A 160 -15.66 -2.19 -6.46
CA GLU A 160 -16.93 -1.89 -5.81
C GLU A 160 -16.66 -1.75 -4.32
N LYS A 161 -17.40 -0.88 -3.61
CA LYS A 161 -17.31 -0.78 -2.16
C LYS A 161 -17.61 -2.17 -1.59
N VAL A 162 -16.58 -2.99 -1.53
CA VAL A 162 -16.69 -4.33 -0.98
C VAL A 162 -16.81 -4.15 0.52
N SER A 163 -17.94 -4.54 1.08
CA SER A 163 -18.10 -4.60 2.52
C SER A 163 -16.96 -5.45 3.09
N LEU A 164 -16.28 -4.89 4.09
CA LEU A 164 -15.29 -5.66 4.83
C LEU A 164 -15.98 -6.84 5.51
N PRO A 165 -15.37 -8.02 5.54
CA PRO A 165 -15.92 -9.14 6.28
C PRO A 165 -15.96 -8.82 7.79
N ILE A 166 -16.95 -9.35 8.45
CA ILE A 166 -17.06 -9.28 9.91
C ILE A 166 -15.99 -10.19 10.50
N LEU A 167 -15.17 -9.63 11.39
CA LEU A 167 -14.11 -10.35 12.11
C LEU A 167 -14.44 -10.39 13.60
N THR A 168 -13.83 -11.32 14.31
CA THR A 168 -13.87 -11.37 15.78
C THR A 168 -12.98 -10.28 16.39
N SER A 169 -13.25 -9.93 17.65
CA SER A 169 -12.43 -8.98 18.42
C SER A 169 -10.95 -9.41 18.46
N ALA A 170 -10.69 -10.72 18.58
CA ALA A 170 -9.31 -11.27 18.56
C ALA A 170 -8.60 -11.04 17.22
N GLN A 171 -9.31 -11.23 16.10
CA GLN A 171 -8.78 -11.00 14.76
C GLN A 171 -8.49 -9.51 14.50
N TYR A 172 -9.38 -8.61 14.91
CA TYR A 172 -9.15 -7.17 14.83
C TYR A 172 -7.94 -6.77 15.69
N LYS A 173 -7.84 -7.26 16.93
CA LYS A 173 -6.70 -7.00 17.79
C LYS A 173 -5.38 -7.46 17.15
N LYS A 174 -5.37 -8.64 16.54
CA LYS A 174 -4.21 -9.17 15.81
C LYS A 174 -3.79 -8.25 14.66
N ILE A 175 -4.74 -7.79 13.84
CA ILE A 175 -4.49 -6.86 12.73
C ILE A 175 -3.97 -5.51 13.25
N ASN A 176 -4.61 -4.95 14.29
CA ASN A 176 -4.18 -3.69 14.90
C ASN A 176 -2.75 -3.78 15.43
N GLN A 177 -2.35 -4.90 16.03
CA GLN A 177 -0.99 -5.12 16.50
C GLN A 177 0.02 -5.23 15.36
N LEU A 178 -0.28 -6.01 14.31
CA LEU A 178 0.62 -6.22 13.18
C LEU A 178 0.87 -4.95 12.36
N TYR A 179 -0.13 -4.08 12.28
CA TYR A 179 -0.06 -2.83 11.52
C TYR A 179 -0.07 -1.59 12.43
N TYR A 180 0.32 -1.73 13.69
CA TYR A 180 0.29 -0.68 14.71
C TYR A 180 0.89 0.65 14.20
N PHE A 181 2.10 0.62 13.64
CA PHE A 181 2.75 1.83 13.14
C PHE A 181 2.05 2.44 11.91
N ASP A 182 1.35 1.64 11.09
CA ASP A 182 0.54 2.19 9.99
C ASP A 182 -0.65 3.00 10.53
N PHE A 183 -1.28 2.56 11.62
CA PHE A 183 -2.34 3.32 12.28
C PHE A 183 -1.82 4.61 12.88
N GLU A 184 -0.77 4.52 13.71
CA GLU A 184 -0.21 5.65 14.44
C GLU A 184 0.38 6.72 13.51
N LEU A 185 1.26 6.33 12.59
CA LEU A 185 2.01 7.29 11.77
C LEU A 185 1.19 7.96 10.68
N PHE A 186 0.12 7.30 10.22
CA PHE A 186 -0.74 7.84 9.16
C PHE A 186 -2.10 8.34 9.66
N GLY A 187 -2.31 8.40 10.96
CA GLY A 187 -3.51 8.97 11.57
C GLY A 187 -4.78 8.18 11.29
N TYR A 188 -4.68 6.86 11.16
CA TYR A 188 -5.83 5.97 11.10
C TYR A 188 -6.26 5.52 12.49
N THR A 189 -7.56 5.40 12.69
CA THR A 189 -8.10 4.85 13.95
C THR A 189 -8.05 3.33 13.91
N PRO A 190 -7.42 2.66 14.89
CA PRO A 190 -7.54 1.23 15.05
C PRO A 190 -8.99 0.81 15.18
N ILE A 191 -9.32 -0.40 14.74
CA ILE A 191 -10.69 -0.87 14.81
C ILE A 191 -10.97 -1.29 16.25
N ASP A 192 -11.85 -0.54 16.88
CA ASP A 192 -12.33 -0.82 18.21
C ASP A 192 -13.49 -1.81 18.12
N VAL A 193 -13.42 -2.90 18.88
CA VAL A 193 -14.47 -3.92 18.94
C VAL A 193 -14.77 -4.12 20.41
N ASN A 194 -15.72 -3.37 20.88
CA ASN A 194 -16.35 -3.62 22.17
C ASN A 194 -17.17 -4.91 22.14
#